data_7b2c2f1d8a06284fff931b5224990bbf
#
_entry.id   7b2c2f1d8a06284fff931b5224990bbf
#
_cell.length_a   1.000
_cell.length_b   1.000
_cell.length_c   1.000
_cell.angle_alpha   90.00
_cell.angle_beta   90.00
_cell.angle_gamma   90.00
#
_symmetry.space_group_name_H-M   'P 1'
#
loop_
_entity.id
_entity.type
_entity.pdbx_description
1 polymer ?
#
loop_
_entity_poly.entity_id
_entity_poly.type
_entity_poly.pdbx_seq_one_letter_code
_entity_poly.pdbx_strand_id
1 'polypeptide(L)'
;GYNYGILRYQHDLKKYPERFILGTETFCCDAARYKRLAEQNPRLIGDFVWAGMDYLGEVGVGSWEYDDYADSFVHGVGWTTAGSGRIDLVGNMSGEALYTQTVLSDGKPRLAVVPVNRTKHKHSPSAWKHSNAVASWNWQGCEGKQALVELYSQAYRAELFLNGKCVGRKRCKANGVTTFSVRYATGKLVAIVYDKAGNNIGEASLSSGSGVKLQLVSEQPVANRGKAMFVHLDYVDDNGNVAPLARGKIDVKVEGGRLLGLGHACPFNKDGYNNDYTDTYYGRAL
;
A
#
# COMPACT_ATOMS: atom_id res chain seq x y z
N GLY A 1 -4.24 0.73 27.91
CA GLY A 1 -3.93 0.33 26.54
C GLY A 1 -4.59 -0.98 26.15
N TYR A 2 -4.92 -1.11 24.88
CA TYR A 2 -5.47 -2.34 24.32
C TYR A 2 -4.73 -2.69 23.04
N ASN A 3 -4.21 -3.92 22.94
CA ASN A 3 -3.76 -4.49 21.70
C ASN A 3 -4.95 -5.21 21.04
N TYR A 4 -5.34 -4.80 19.84
CA TYR A 4 -6.42 -5.39 19.01
C TYR A 4 -7.78 -5.49 19.71
N GLY A 5 -8.07 -4.56 20.65
CA GLY A 5 -9.23 -4.60 21.53
C GLY A 5 -10.41 -3.72 21.13
N ILE A 6 -10.51 -3.27 19.89
CA ILE A 6 -11.51 -2.29 19.42
C ILE A 6 -12.97 -2.68 19.70
N LEU A 7 -13.26 -3.99 19.77
CA LEU A 7 -14.59 -4.49 20.10
C LEU A 7 -15.01 -4.20 21.52
N ARG A 8 -14.05 -3.96 22.42
CA ARG A 8 -14.29 -3.71 23.84
C ARG A 8 -14.46 -2.23 24.19
N TYR A 9 -13.97 -1.32 23.33
CA TYR A 9 -13.88 0.11 23.68
C TYR A 9 -15.19 0.71 24.16
N GLN A 10 -16.30 0.51 23.44
CA GLN A 10 -17.61 1.05 23.85
C GLN A 10 -18.10 0.48 25.19
N HIS A 11 -17.90 -0.81 25.43
CA HIS A 11 -18.29 -1.46 26.68
C HIS A 11 -17.48 -0.88 27.85
N ASP A 12 -16.15 -0.84 27.69
CA ASP A 12 -15.27 -0.43 28.77
C ASP A 12 -15.32 1.06 29.07
N LEU A 13 -15.56 1.91 28.06
CA LEU A 13 -15.82 3.35 28.24
C LEU A 13 -17.11 3.61 29.06
N LYS A 14 -18.11 2.73 28.95
CA LYS A 14 -19.34 2.81 29.77
C LYS A 14 -19.11 2.26 31.18
N LYS A 15 -18.46 1.10 31.28
CA LYS A 15 -18.25 0.39 32.54
C LYS A 15 -17.27 1.13 33.47
N TYR A 16 -16.29 1.84 32.87
CA TYR A 16 -15.24 2.53 33.60
C TYR A 16 -15.17 4.00 33.14
N PRO A 17 -16.09 4.84 33.65
CA PRO A 17 -16.24 6.23 33.16
C PRO A 17 -15.02 7.12 33.41
N GLU A 18 -14.17 6.77 34.38
CA GLU A 18 -12.94 7.53 34.70
C GLU A 18 -11.74 7.17 33.81
N ARG A 19 -11.86 6.14 32.96
CA ARG A 19 -10.72 5.68 32.15
C ARG A 19 -10.66 6.38 30.81
N PHE A 20 -9.45 6.67 30.38
CA PHE A 20 -9.10 6.92 28.98
C PHE A 20 -8.67 5.61 28.33
N ILE A 21 -8.96 5.46 27.03
CA ILE A 21 -8.56 4.30 26.23
C ILE A 21 -7.59 4.74 25.17
N LEU A 22 -6.52 3.95 24.99
CA LEU A 22 -5.54 4.05 23.92
C LEU A 22 -5.47 2.70 23.23
N GLY A 23 -5.62 2.66 21.89
CA GLY A 23 -5.31 1.50 21.08
C GLY A 23 -3.79 1.42 20.92
N THR A 24 -3.15 0.58 21.71
CA THR A 24 -1.68 0.45 21.73
C THR A 24 -1.14 -0.41 20.59
N GLU A 25 -1.99 -1.28 20.03
CA GLU A 25 -1.79 -1.93 18.74
C GLU A 25 -3.14 -2.20 18.09
N THR A 26 -3.29 -1.85 16.81
CA THR A 26 -4.54 -2.00 16.08
C THR A 26 -4.31 -2.47 14.65
N PHE A 27 -5.29 -3.16 14.09
CA PHE A 27 -5.29 -3.52 12.68
C PHE A 27 -5.62 -2.31 11.80
N CYS A 28 -5.00 -2.23 10.63
CA CYS A 28 -5.30 -1.21 9.64
C CYS A 28 -6.79 -1.21 9.25
N CYS A 29 -7.39 -2.36 9.05
CA CYS A 29 -8.79 -2.48 8.65
C CYS A 29 -9.77 -1.89 9.67
N ASP A 30 -9.35 -1.67 10.90
CA ASP A 30 -10.16 -1.08 11.96
C ASP A 30 -10.17 0.47 11.95
N ALA A 31 -9.34 1.13 11.14
CA ALA A 31 -9.18 2.59 11.14
C ALA A 31 -10.51 3.36 11.03
N ALA A 32 -11.40 2.97 10.10
CA ALA A 32 -12.69 3.63 9.95
C ALA A 32 -13.64 3.39 11.15
N ARG A 33 -13.52 2.24 11.81
CA ARG A 33 -14.26 1.95 13.03
C ARG A 33 -13.72 2.76 14.20
N TYR A 34 -12.41 2.78 14.34
CA TYR A 34 -11.72 3.59 15.35
C TYR A 34 -12.13 5.05 15.24
N LYS A 35 -12.04 5.65 14.04
CA LYS A 35 -12.43 7.04 13.82
C LYS A 35 -13.84 7.35 14.32
N ARG A 36 -14.83 6.55 13.90
CA ARG A 36 -16.23 6.74 14.35
C ARG A 36 -16.39 6.63 15.86
N LEU A 37 -15.67 5.71 16.51
CA LEU A 37 -15.70 5.57 17.96
C LEU A 37 -15.06 6.76 18.68
N ALA A 38 -13.93 7.26 18.16
CA ALA A 38 -13.21 8.40 18.72
C ALA A 38 -14.03 9.70 18.59
N GLU A 39 -14.68 9.93 17.46
CA GLU A 39 -15.58 11.08 17.25
C GLU A 39 -16.74 11.13 18.25
N GLN A 40 -17.18 9.98 18.75
CA GLN A 40 -18.29 9.85 19.72
C GLN A 40 -17.82 9.79 21.18
N ASN A 41 -16.54 9.56 21.42
CA ASN A 41 -16.00 9.29 22.76
C ASN A 41 -14.67 10.00 22.98
N PRO A 42 -14.67 11.21 23.58
CA PRO A 42 -13.44 11.99 23.80
C PRO A 42 -12.38 11.30 24.68
N ARG A 43 -12.77 10.28 25.41
CA ARG A 43 -11.86 9.47 26.24
C ARG A 43 -11.15 8.34 25.45
N LEU A 44 -11.49 8.15 24.18
CA LEU A 44 -10.70 7.33 23.25
C LEU A 44 -9.65 8.24 22.62
N ILE A 45 -8.45 8.27 23.19
CA ILE A 45 -7.48 9.35 23.02
C ILE A 45 -6.40 9.08 21.96
N GLY A 46 -6.30 7.86 21.45
CA GLY A 46 -5.28 7.53 20.46
C GLY A 46 -5.39 6.12 19.92
N ASP A 47 -4.67 5.90 18.83
CA ASP A 47 -4.59 4.64 18.12
C ASP A 47 -3.19 4.47 17.50
N PHE A 48 -2.55 3.34 17.74
CA PHE A 48 -1.28 2.95 17.16
C PHE A 48 -1.48 1.74 16.26
N VAL A 49 -1.46 1.99 14.98
CA VAL A 49 -1.58 0.94 13.97
C VAL A 49 -0.30 0.09 13.95
N TRP A 50 -0.45 -1.24 13.95
CA TRP A 50 0.66 -2.15 13.74
C TRP A 50 0.69 -2.65 12.27
N ALA A 51 1.70 -2.23 11.45
CA ALA A 51 2.70 -1.23 11.81
C ALA A 51 2.69 -0.07 10.82
N GLY A 52 3.17 1.09 11.24
CA GLY A 52 3.30 2.27 10.39
C GLY A 52 4.32 2.05 9.28
N MET A 53 5.57 1.76 9.65
CA MET A 53 6.66 1.39 8.75
C MET A 53 7.05 -0.06 8.96
N ASP A 54 7.44 -0.76 7.91
CA ASP A 54 7.93 -2.13 8.00
C ASP A 54 9.30 -2.20 8.67
N TYR A 55 9.66 -3.37 9.17
CA TYR A 55 10.85 -3.54 9.99
C TYR A 55 11.47 -4.93 9.79
N LEU A 56 12.75 -5.05 10.14
CA LEU A 56 13.46 -6.31 10.15
C LEU A 56 13.04 -7.15 11.37
N GLY A 57 12.90 -8.44 11.18
CA GLY A 57 12.46 -9.38 12.23
C GLY A 57 10.96 -9.66 12.18
N GLU A 58 10.48 -10.52 13.07
CA GLU A 58 9.10 -11.09 13.04
C GLU A 58 8.69 -11.56 11.65
N VAL A 59 9.62 -12.19 10.99
CA VAL A 59 9.67 -12.43 9.55
C VAL A 59 8.40 -13.03 8.99
N GLY A 60 7.81 -12.34 8.02
CA GLY A 60 6.65 -12.79 7.28
C GLY A 60 5.30 -12.66 8.00
N VAL A 61 5.23 -12.18 9.26
CA VAL A 61 4.01 -12.13 10.07
C VAL A 61 2.83 -11.41 9.38
N GLY A 62 3.12 -10.34 8.64
CA GLY A 62 2.15 -9.56 7.89
C GLY A 62 2.32 -9.68 6.37
N SER A 63 3.10 -10.64 5.89
CA SER A 63 3.38 -10.79 4.47
C SER A 63 2.14 -11.21 3.68
N TRP A 64 2.13 -10.83 2.40
CA TRP A 64 1.16 -11.28 1.41
C TRP A 64 1.89 -11.50 0.10
N GLU A 65 2.67 -12.61 0.06
CA GLU A 65 3.56 -12.90 -1.06
C GLU A 65 3.05 -14.06 -1.90
N TYR A 66 3.37 -14.01 -3.16
CA TYR A 66 3.09 -15.04 -4.14
C TYR A 66 4.35 -15.81 -4.49
N ASP A 67 4.20 -16.93 -5.18
CA ASP A 67 5.26 -17.85 -5.55
C ASP A 67 6.31 -17.28 -6.51
N ASP A 68 6.05 -16.14 -7.13
CA ASP A 68 7.03 -15.41 -7.95
C ASP A 68 7.95 -14.49 -7.16
N TYR A 69 7.61 -14.20 -5.89
CA TYR A 69 8.44 -13.41 -4.97
C TYR A 69 8.99 -14.25 -3.82
N ALA A 70 8.24 -15.26 -3.37
CA ALA A 70 8.67 -16.13 -2.28
C ALA A 70 8.49 -17.60 -2.70
N ASP A 71 9.59 -18.32 -2.88
CA ASP A 71 9.58 -19.73 -3.27
C ASP A 71 9.15 -20.67 -2.13
N SER A 72 9.03 -20.15 -0.92
CA SER A 72 8.47 -20.84 0.25
C SER A 72 7.58 -19.90 1.06
N PHE A 73 6.38 -20.38 1.43
CA PHE A 73 5.49 -19.68 2.36
C PHE A 73 5.69 -20.11 3.83
N VAL A 74 6.69 -20.93 4.10
CA VAL A 74 7.14 -21.23 5.45
C VAL A 74 8.13 -20.14 5.84
N HIS A 75 7.76 -19.32 6.83
CA HIS A 75 8.60 -18.23 7.30
C HIS A 75 9.87 -18.77 7.95
N GLY A 76 11.02 -18.30 7.49
CA GLY A 76 12.34 -18.80 7.93
C GLY A 76 13.45 -18.27 7.04
N VAL A 77 14.33 -19.14 6.57
CA VAL A 77 15.48 -18.73 5.73
C VAL A 77 14.99 -18.00 4.47
N GLY A 78 15.54 -16.82 4.22
CA GLY A 78 15.18 -15.92 3.14
C GLY A 78 14.11 -14.88 3.51
N TRP A 79 13.35 -15.09 4.57
CA TRP A 79 12.46 -14.08 5.10
C TRP A 79 13.23 -13.10 5.99
N THR A 80 13.06 -11.81 5.81
CA THR A 80 13.86 -10.77 6.47
C THR A 80 13.02 -9.76 7.24
N THR A 81 11.83 -9.41 6.73
CA THR A 81 10.98 -8.38 7.32
C THR A 81 9.63 -8.92 7.76
N ALA A 82 8.95 -8.17 8.59
CA ALA A 82 7.61 -8.51 9.07
C ALA A 82 6.57 -8.50 7.93
N GLY A 83 6.68 -7.60 6.97
CA GLY A 83 5.68 -7.39 5.91
C GLY A 83 4.39 -6.74 6.38
N SER A 84 4.33 -6.28 7.64
CA SER A 84 3.14 -5.67 8.26
C SER A 84 3.07 -4.15 8.08
N GLY A 85 4.15 -3.51 7.59
CA GLY A 85 4.22 -2.07 7.42
C GLY A 85 3.25 -1.53 6.38
N ARG A 86 2.65 -0.37 6.65
CA ARG A 86 1.92 0.42 5.66
C ARG A 86 2.87 1.09 4.69
N ILE A 87 4.00 1.53 5.20
CA ILE A 87 5.15 1.97 4.43
C ILE A 87 6.15 0.83 4.46
N ASP A 88 6.64 0.41 3.31
CA ASP A 88 7.62 -0.66 3.20
C ASP A 88 9.04 -0.19 3.56
N LEU A 89 10.01 -1.11 3.60
CA LEU A 89 11.39 -0.80 3.99
C LEU A 89 12.10 0.22 3.09
N VAL A 90 11.63 0.39 1.87
CA VAL A 90 12.21 1.35 0.91
C VAL A 90 11.34 2.60 0.74
N GLY A 91 10.41 2.83 1.66
CA GLY A 91 9.64 4.08 1.76
C GLY A 91 8.35 4.12 0.92
N ASN A 92 7.95 3.03 0.26
CA ASN A 92 6.74 3.04 -0.56
C ASN A 92 5.48 2.82 0.27
N MET A 93 4.45 3.59 -0.03
CA MET A 93 3.13 3.46 0.59
C MET A 93 2.34 2.30 -0.03
N SER A 94 1.85 1.40 0.81
CA SER A 94 0.91 0.35 0.41
C SER A 94 -0.51 0.89 0.20
N GLY A 95 -1.42 0.08 -0.37
CA GLY A 95 -2.84 0.41 -0.41
C GLY A 95 -3.43 0.65 0.98
N GLU A 96 -2.96 -0.07 1.99
CA GLU A 96 -3.39 0.14 3.38
C GLU A 96 -2.91 1.48 3.96
N ALA A 97 -1.72 1.97 3.55
CA ALA A 97 -1.29 3.33 3.91
C ALA A 97 -2.22 4.38 3.32
N LEU A 98 -2.57 4.24 2.03
CA LEU A 98 -3.51 5.14 1.35
C LEU A 98 -4.90 5.11 2.00
N TYR A 99 -5.37 3.92 2.39
CA TYR A 99 -6.61 3.77 3.14
C TYR A 99 -6.56 4.52 4.48
N THR A 100 -5.51 4.29 5.28
CA THR A 100 -5.33 4.97 6.57
C THR A 100 -5.29 6.48 6.40
N GLN A 101 -4.57 6.97 5.41
CA GLN A 101 -4.50 8.40 5.09
C GLN A 101 -5.87 8.99 4.71
N THR A 102 -6.65 8.29 3.87
CA THR A 102 -8.01 8.69 3.52
C THR A 102 -8.92 8.76 4.74
N VAL A 103 -8.83 7.77 5.63
CA VAL A 103 -9.75 7.66 6.78
C VAL A 103 -9.36 8.60 7.91
N LEU A 104 -8.07 8.64 8.29
CA LEU A 104 -7.62 9.31 9.51
C LEU A 104 -7.00 10.68 9.29
N SER A 105 -6.68 11.07 8.05
CA SER A 105 -6.04 12.35 7.76
C SER A 105 -6.94 13.28 6.94
N ASP A 106 -6.80 13.31 5.63
CA ASP A 106 -7.33 14.38 4.76
C ASP A 106 -8.69 14.08 4.11
N GLY A 107 -9.20 12.86 4.25
CA GLY A 107 -10.48 12.45 3.67
C GLY A 107 -10.51 12.32 2.15
N LYS A 108 -9.41 12.61 1.45
CA LYS A 108 -9.35 12.55 -0.01
C LYS A 108 -9.53 11.11 -0.51
N PRO A 109 -10.29 10.92 -1.60
CA PRO A 109 -10.39 9.59 -2.21
C PRO A 109 -9.04 9.15 -2.78
N ARG A 110 -8.77 7.84 -2.72
CA ARG A 110 -7.55 7.22 -3.26
C ARG A 110 -7.87 5.89 -3.92
N LEU A 111 -7.04 5.50 -4.88
CA LEU A 111 -7.14 4.25 -5.61
C LEU A 111 -5.91 3.38 -5.40
N ALA A 112 -6.14 2.08 -5.27
CA ALA A 112 -5.12 1.06 -5.39
C ALA A 112 -5.68 -0.15 -6.13
N VAL A 113 -4.82 -1.01 -6.64
CA VAL A 113 -5.19 -2.16 -7.46
C VAL A 113 -4.51 -3.40 -6.93
N VAL A 114 -5.28 -4.44 -6.66
CA VAL A 114 -4.76 -5.77 -6.32
C VAL A 114 -3.95 -6.29 -7.52
N PRO A 115 -2.77 -6.91 -7.32
CA PRO A 115 -1.94 -7.38 -8.42
C PRO A 115 -2.73 -8.17 -9.46
N VAL A 116 -2.85 -7.60 -10.68
CA VAL A 116 -3.77 -8.09 -11.71
C VAL A 116 -3.36 -9.46 -12.25
N ASN A 117 -2.05 -9.74 -12.28
CA ASN A 117 -1.50 -11.05 -12.65
C ASN A 117 -1.74 -12.13 -11.59
N ARG A 118 -2.11 -11.75 -10.36
CA ARG A 118 -2.23 -12.65 -9.19
C ARG A 118 -3.63 -12.67 -8.57
N THR A 119 -4.61 -12.07 -9.20
CA THR A 119 -5.99 -12.11 -8.73
C THR A 119 -6.46 -13.56 -8.54
N LYS A 120 -6.86 -13.92 -7.30
CA LYS A 120 -7.25 -15.28 -6.88
C LYS A 120 -6.12 -16.32 -6.78
N HIS A 121 -4.87 -15.95 -6.91
CA HIS A 121 -3.76 -16.84 -6.63
C HIS A 121 -3.56 -17.06 -5.13
N LYS A 122 -3.00 -18.24 -4.79
CA LYS A 122 -2.57 -18.53 -3.42
C LYS A 122 -1.42 -17.62 -3.04
N HIS A 123 -1.42 -17.15 -1.81
CA HIS A 123 -0.38 -16.30 -1.25
C HIS A 123 0.04 -16.81 0.13
N SER A 124 1.12 -16.26 0.68
CA SER A 124 1.57 -16.56 2.04
C SER A 124 0.49 -16.22 3.08
N PRO A 125 0.45 -16.90 4.23
CA PRO A 125 -0.42 -16.50 5.33
C PRO A 125 -0.13 -15.06 5.75
N SER A 126 -1.18 -14.32 6.06
CA SER A 126 -1.04 -12.94 6.55
C SER A 126 -1.97 -12.72 7.73
N ALA A 127 -1.41 -12.25 8.85
CA ALA A 127 -2.18 -11.94 10.06
C ALA A 127 -2.52 -10.45 10.18
N TRP A 128 -1.65 -9.57 9.71
CA TRP A 128 -1.77 -8.12 9.88
C TRP A 128 -2.06 -7.34 8.61
N LYS A 129 -1.90 -7.95 7.45
CA LYS A 129 -2.20 -7.32 6.16
C LYS A 129 -3.55 -7.79 5.63
N HIS A 130 -4.41 -6.86 5.24
CA HIS A 130 -5.77 -7.12 4.76
C HIS A 130 -5.93 -6.78 3.28
N SER A 131 -4.94 -6.13 2.69
CA SER A 131 -4.85 -5.86 1.26
C SER A 131 -3.39 -5.81 0.82
N ASN A 132 -3.13 -6.29 -0.39
CA ASN A 132 -1.85 -6.15 -1.09
C ASN A 132 -1.97 -5.22 -2.30
N ALA A 133 -2.99 -4.38 -2.34
CA ALA A 133 -3.22 -3.45 -3.43
C ALA A 133 -2.08 -2.41 -3.53
N VAL A 134 -1.70 -2.11 -4.76
CA VAL A 134 -0.62 -1.18 -5.15
C VAL A 134 -1.23 0.03 -5.83
N ALA A 135 -0.69 1.23 -5.57
CA ALA A 135 -1.12 2.48 -6.18
C ALA A 135 -0.63 2.60 -7.64
N SER A 136 -1.02 1.66 -8.49
CA SER A 136 -0.68 1.67 -9.92
C SER A 136 -1.81 1.11 -10.76
N TRP A 137 -1.96 1.66 -11.97
CA TRP A 137 -2.78 1.11 -13.05
C TRP A 137 -1.91 0.60 -14.21
N ASN A 138 -0.60 0.47 -14.02
CA ASN A 138 0.32 0.05 -15.06
C ASN A 138 0.65 -1.46 -14.97
N TRP A 139 -0.32 -2.30 -15.37
CA TRP A 139 -0.22 -3.76 -15.31
C TRP A 139 -0.03 -4.35 -16.72
N GLN A 140 0.95 -3.84 -17.47
CA GLN A 140 1.26 -4.29 -18.85
C GLN A 140 1.40 -5.81 -18.91
N GLY A 141 0.81 -6.42 -19.96
CA GLY A 141 0.73 -7.88 -20.12
C GLY A 141 -0.46 -8.53 -19.40
N CYS A 142 -1.31 -7.72 -18.74
CA CYS A 142 -2.54 -8.18 -18.11
C CYS A 142 -3.80 -7.72 -18.83
N GLU A 143 -3.71 -7.24 -20.07
CA GLU A 143 -4.84 -6.75 -20.86
C GLU A 143 -5.95 -7.79 -20.93
N GLY A 144 -7.18 -7.35 -20.66
CA GLY A 144 -8.38 -8.20 -20.64
C GLY A 144 -8.55 -9.05 -19.36
N LYS A 145 -7.54 -9.16 -18.49
CA LYS A 145 -7.68 -9.84 -17.19
C LYS A 145 -8.58 -9.03 -16.24
N GLN A 146 -9.13 -9.72 -15.24
CA GLN A 146 -9.94 -9.12 -14.20
C GLN A 146 -9.05 -8.38 -13.20
N ALA A 147 -9.20 -7.07 -13.11
CA ALA A 147 -8.58 -6.23 -12.09
C ALA A 147 -9.56 -5.97 -10.94
N LEU A 148 -9.08 -6.08 -9.70
CA LEU A 148 -9.79 -5.64 -8.50
C LEU A 148 -9.23 -4.28 -8.09
N VAL A 149 -10.06 -3.24 -8.18
CA VAL A 149 -9.73 -1.87 -7.84
C VAL A 149 -10.32 -1.55 -6.49
N GLU A 150 -9.49 -1.14 -5.55
CA GLU A 150 -9.90 -0.64 -4.25
C GLU A 150 -9.96 0.88 -4.29
N LEU A 151 -11.14 1.42 -4.03
CA LEU A 151 -11.36 2.85 -3.78
C LEU A 151 -11.45 3.06 -2.28
N TYR A 152 -10.58 3.87 -1.75
CA TYR A 152 -10.62 4.35 -0.37
C TYR A 152 -11.37 5.68 -0.33
N SER A 153 -12.50 5.71 0.37
CA SER A 153 -13.34 6.91 0.46
C SER A 153 -14.39 6.79 1.56
N GLN A 154 -14.71 7.91 2.20
CA GLN A 154 -15.82 8.04 3.15
C GLN A 154 -17.06 8.70 2.52
N ALA A 155 -17.09 8.88 1.20
CA ALA A 155 -18.20 9.42 0.45
C ALA A 155 -19.45 8.52 0.49
N TYR A 156 -20.58 9.02 -0.01
CA TYR A 156 -21.83 8.25 -0.06
C TYR A 156 -21.85 7.25 -1.22
N ARG A 157 -21.43 7.69 -2.44
CA ARG A 157 -21.33 6.82 -3.62
C ARG A 157 -20.12 7.19 -4.46
N ALA A 158 -19.74 6.27 -5.35
CA ALA A 158 -18.65 6.45 -6.28
C ALA A 158 -19.01 5.93 -7.68
N GLU A 159 -18.42 6.55 -8.68
CA GLU A 159 -18.41 6.11 -10.07
C GLU A 159 -16.96 5.90 -10.50
N LEU A 160 -16.72 4.78 -11.19
CA LEU A 160 -15.40 4.45 -11.73
C LEU A 160 -15.43 4.53 -13.25
N PHE A 161 -14.47 5.22 -13.83
CA PHE A 161 -14.31 5.42 -15.25
C PHE A 161 -12.98 4.85 -15.73
N LEU A 162 -12.98 4.16 -16.85
CA LEU A 162 -11.79 3.75 -17.57
C LEU A 162 -11.82 4.37 -18.96
N ASN A 163 -10.82 5.18 -19.30
CA ASN A 163 -10.71 5.89 -20.56
C ASN A 163 -12.00 6.68 -20.89
N GLY A 164 -12.56 7.38 -19.91
CA GLY A 164 -13.77 8.16 -20.03
C GLY A 164 -15.08 7.37 -20.01
N LYS A 165 -15.05 6.04 -20.12
CA LYS A 165 -16.24 5.18 -20.05
C LYS A 165 -16.52 4.77 -18.62
N CYS A 166 -17.76 4.96 -18.14
CA CYS A 166 -18.15 4.46 -16.81
C CYS A 166 -18.15 2.92 -16.81
N VAL A 167 -17.35 2.35 -15.92
CA VAL A 167 -17.18 0.89 -15.76
C VAL A 167 -17.77 0.36 -14.45
N GLY A 168 -18.25 1.25 -13.57
CA GLY A 168 -18.93 0.84 -12.36
C GLY A 168 -19.49 2.01 -11.56
N ARG A 169 -20.63 1.74 -10.87
CA ARG A 169 -21.23 2.66 -9.89
C ARG A 169 -21.56 1.88 -8.64
N LYS A 170 -21.15 2.39 -7.48
CA LYS A 170 -21.41 1.72 -6.19
C LYS A 170 -21.67 2.74 -5.09
N ARG A 171 -22.50 2.32 -4.12
CA ARG A 171 -22.55 2.97 -2.81
C ARG A 171 -21.26 2.64 -2.08
N CYS A 172 -20.60 3.64 -1.50
CA CYS A 172 -19.40 3.44 -0.71
C CYS A 172 -19.72 2.71 0.60
N LYS A 173 -18.82 1.83 0.99
CA LYS A 173 -18.97 1.04 2.22
C LYS A 173 -18.56 1.86 3.44
N ALA A 174 -19.23 1.63 4.56
CA ALA A 174 -18.96 2.32 5.81
C ALA A 174 -17.56 2.07 6.39
N ASN A 175 -16.89 0.98 6.00
CA ASN A 175 -15.50 0.72 6.38
C ASN A 175 -14.48 1.52 5.56
N GLY A 176 -14.94 2.33 4.60
CA GLY A 176 -14.07 3.19 3.77
C GLY A 176 -13.41 2.50 2.57
N VAL A 177 -13.67 1.20 2.34
CA VAL A 177 -13.10 0.45 1.22
C VAL A 177 -14.20 -0.03 0.28
N THR A 178 -14.22 0.45 -0.95
CA THR A 178 -15.17 0.03 -1.98
C THR A 178 -14.43 -0.60 -3.14
N THR A 179 -14.66 -1.89 -3.40
CA THR A 179 -13.97 -2.66 -4.44
C THR A 179 -14.77 -2.67 -5.73
N PHE A 180 -14.12 -2.38 -6.84
CA PHE A 180 -14.65 -2.55 -8.20
C PHE A 180 -13.93 -3.69 -8.92
N SER A 181 -14.67 -4.40 -9.76
CA SER A 181 -14.14 -5.47 -10.61
C SER A 181 -14.22 -5.01 -12.05
N VAL A 182 -13.08 -4.81 -12.70
CA VAL A 182 -12.97 -4.18 -14.02
C VAL A 182 -12.07 -5.01 -14.91
N ARG A 183 -12.35 -5.12 -16.22
CA ARG A 183 -11.38 -5.66 -17.17
C ARG A 183 -10.26 -4.65 -17.36
N TYR A 184 -9.04 -5.09 -17.10
CA TYR A 184 -7.86 -4.24 -17.28
C TYR A 184 -7.67 -3.88 -18.76
N ALA A 185 -7.46 -2.60 -18.99
CA ALA A 185 -6.95 -2.04 -20.24
C ALA A 185 -6.05 -0.84 -19.90
N THR A 186 -5.07 -0.59 -20.72
CA THR A 186 -4.18 0.57 -20.58
C THR A 186 -4.96 1.88 -20.69
N GLY A 187 -4.45 2.94 -20.06
CA GLY A 187 -5.01 4.28 -20.08
C GLY A 187 -5.28 4.87 -18.70
N LYS A 188 -6.32 5.68 -18.57
CA LYS A 188 -6.63 6.43 -17.36
C LYS A 188 -7.84 5.85 -16.63
N LEU A 189 -7.63 5.45 -15.37
CA LEU A 189 -8.66 5.04 -14.42
C LEU A 189 -8.98 6.23 -13.51
N VAL A 190 -10.26 6.61 -13.39
CA VAL A 190 -10.71 7.73 -12.57
C VAL A 190 -11.88 7.29 -11.71
N ALA A 191 -11.81 7.55 -10.40
CA ALA A 191 -12.95 7.44 -9.51
C ALA A 191 -13.44 8.83 -9.13
N ILE A 192 -14.74 9.08 -9.27
CA ILE A 192 -15.41 10.29 -8.81
C ILE A 192 -16.32 9.91 -7.66
N VAL A 193 -16.23 10.67 -6.57
CA VAL A 193 -17.00 10.40 -5.36
C VAL A 193 -18.00 11.51 -5.06
N TYR A 194 -19.15 11.11 -4.50
CA TYR A 194 -20.29 11.99 -4.33
C TYR A 194 -20.84 11.92 -2.90
N ASP A 195 -21.38 13.04 -2.42
CA ASP A 195 -22.16 13.12 -1.19
C ASP A 195 -23.58 12.53 -1.36
N LYS A 196 -24.39 12.61 -0.30
CA LYS A 196 -25.81 12.16 -0.32
C LYS A 196 -26.69 13.02 -1.24
N ALA A 197 -26.36 14.29 -1.43
CA ALA A 197 -27.08 15.21 -2.30
C ALA A 197 -26.73 15.01 -3.78
N GLY A 198 -25.67 14.25 -4.07
CA GLY A 198 -25.21 13.98 -5.43
C GLY A 198 -24.13 14.95 -5.92
N ASN A 199 -23.62 15.82 -5.08
CA ASN A 199 -22.53 16.72 -5.42
C ASN A 199 -21.21 15.93 -5.51
N ASN A 200 -20.39 16.26 -6.51
CA ASN A 200 -19.01 15.77 -6.58
C ASN A 200 -18.20 16.38 -5.45
N ILE A 201 -17.60 15.54 -4.60
CA ILE A 201 -16.80 15.94 -3.44
C ILE A 201 -15.33 15.50 -3.56
N GLY A 202 -14.92 14.93 -4.68
CA GLY A 202 -13.53 14.60 -4.95
C GLY A 202 -13.35 13.55 -6.02
N GLU A 203 -12.11 13.44 -6.47
CA GLU A 203 -11.70 12.43 -7.44
C GLU A 203 -10.33 11.85 -7.11
N ALA A 204 -10.08 10.64 -7.62
CA ALA A 204 -8.78 9.98 -7.60
C ALA A 204 -8.51 9.35 -8.96
N SER A 205 -7.26 9.34 -9.40
CA SER A 205 -6.90 8.72 -10.67
C SER A 205 -5.58 7.98 -10.61
N LEU A 206 -5.49 6.94 -11.44
CA LEU A 206 -4.28 6.21 -11.77
C LEU A 206 -4.19 6.12 -13.29
N SER A 207 -2.99 5.99 -13.82
CA SER A 207 -2.80 5.87 -15.27
C SER A 207 -1.74 4.85 -15.64
N SER A 208 -1.76 4.42 -16.88
CA SER A 208 -0.72 3.63 -17.52
C SER A 208 -0.42 4.17 -18.90
N GLY A 209 0.85 4.09 -19.28
CA GLY A 209 1.36 4.42 -20.61
C GLY A 209 1.96 3.20 -21.31
N SER A 210 2.79 3.46 -22.30
CA SER A 210 3.59 2.47 -23.03
C SER A 210 5.02 2.48 -22.52
N GLY A 211 5.80 1.48 -22.95
CA GLY A 211 7.20 1.35 -22.61
C GLY A 211 7.45 0.93 -21.16
N VAL A 212 8.68 0.53 -20.89
CA VAL A 212 9.20 0.32 -19.53
C VAL A 212 10.66 0.72 -19.55
N LYS A 213 11.06 1.59 -18.64
CA LYS A 213 12.45 2.03 -18.45
C LYS A 213 12.79 2.11 -16.98
N LEU A 214 14.05 1.90 -16.64
CA LEU A 214 14.57 2.15 -15.31
C LEU A 214 14.76 3.67 -15.13
N GLN A 215 14.21 4.20 -14.05
CA GLN A 215 14.36 5.59 -13.63
C GLN A 215 15.04 5.63 -12.27
N LEU A 216 16.01 6.53 -12.12
CA LEU A 216 16.64 6.84 -10.85
C LEU A 216 16.08 8.16 -10.32
N VAL A 217 15.61 8.14 -9.07
CA VAL A 217 15.08 9.31 -8.40
C VAL A 217 15.80 9.51 -7.08
N SER A 218 16.62 10.55 -7.00
CA SER A 218 17.27 10.93 -5.76
C SER A 218 16.35 11.78 -4.90
N GLU A 219 16.29 11.49 -3.59
CA GLU A 219 15.55 12.31 -2.62
C GLU A 219 16.14 13.71 -2.45
N GLN A 220 17.41 13.89 -2.81
CA GLN A 220 18.11 15.16 -2.72
C GLN A 220 18.84 15.45 -4.04
N PRO A 221 18.86 16.70 -4.51
CA PRO A 221 19.53 17.05 -5.77
C PRO A 221 21.04 16.96 -5.69
N VAL A 222 21.62 17.00 -4.50
CA VAL A 222 23.08 17.03 -4.27
C VAL A 222 23.43 16.16 -3.07
N ALA A 223 24.37 15.26 -3.23
CA ALA A 223 24.96 14.51 -2.14
C ALA A 223 25.92 15.38 -1.33
N ASN A 224 25.67 15.50 -0.03
CA ASN A 224 26.54 16.20 0.88
C ASN A 224 27.60 15.27 1.46
N ARG A 225 28.86 15.75 1.51
CA ARG A 225 29.98 14.98 2.08
C ARG A 225 29.66 14.50 3.50
N GLY A 226 29.81 13.19 3.77
CA GLY A 226 29.57 12.58 5.06
C GLY A 226 28.10 12.39 5.41
N LYS A 227 27.16 12.59 4.45
CA LYS A 227 25.73 12.29 4.61
C LYS A 227 25.34 11.11 3.73
N ALA A 228 24.34 10.35 4.19
CA ALA A 228 23.67 9.36 3.35
C ALA A 228 22.68 10.07 2.42
N MET A 229 22.48 9.49 1.25
CA MET A 229 21.48 9.90 0.27
C MET A 229 20.76 8.66 -0.23
N PHE A 230 19.45 8.74 -0.35
CA PHE A 230 18.63 7.67 -0.90
C PHE A 230 18.36 7.93 -2.39
N VAL A 231 18.44 6.86 -3.19
CA VAL A 231 18.17 6.89 -4.63
C VAL A 231 17.23 5.75 -4.97
N HIS A 232 15.99 6.08 -5.32
CA HIS A 232 15.01 5.11 -5.76
C HIS A 232 15.31 4.61 -7.17
N LEU A 233 15.17 3.32 -7.38
CA LEU A 233 15.31 2.62 -8.65
C LEU A 233 13.92 2.11 -9.04
N ASP A 234 13.22 2.87 -9.88
CA ASP A 234 11.85 2.56 -10.26
C ASP A 234 11.77 2.15 -11.74
N TYR A 235 11.15 1.02 -12.04
CA TYR A 235 10.69 0.75 -13.40
C TYR A 235 9.40 1.54 -13.66
N VAL A 236 9.44 2.40 -14.66
CA VAL A 236 8.32 3.27 -15.04
C VAL A 236 8.01 3.17 -16.52
N ASP A 237 6.77 3.51 -16.89
CA ASP A 237 6.39 3.73 -18.30
C ASP A 237 6.86 5.10 -18.81
N ASP A 238 6.55 5.41 -20.08
CA ASP A 238 6.94 6.67 -20.70
C ASP A 238 6.34 7.91 -20.03
N ASN A 239 5.27 7.74 -19.26
CA ASN A 239 4.60 8.80 -18.51
C ASN A 239 5.04 8.88 -17.03
N GLY A 240 6.00 8.04 -16.61
CA GLY A 240 6.49 8.01 -15.24
C GLY A 240 5.63 7.20 -14.27
N ASN A 241 4.64 6.43 -14.76
CA ASN A 241 3.87 5.56 -13.88
C ASN A 241 4.66 4.27 -13.59
N VAL A 242 4.77 3.89 -12.33
CA VAL A 242 5.45 2.67 -11.92
C VAL A 242 4.84 1.45 -12.60
N ALA A 243 5.70 0.58 -13.12
CA ALA A 243 5.36 -0.69 -13.75
C ALA A 243 5.58 -1.86 -12.76
N PRO A 244 4.58 -2.27 -11.97
CA PRO A 244 4.75 -3.20 -10.86
C PRO A 244 5.22 -4.60 -11.26
N LEU A 245 5.03 -5.00 -12.52
CA LEU A 245 5.44 -6.32 -13.03
C LEU A 245 6.82 -6.30 -13.66
N ALA A 246 7.43 -5.13 -13.82
CA ALA A 246 8.78 -5.04 -14.36
C ALA A 246 9.81 -5.49 -13.33
N ARG A 247 10.61 -6.48 -13.71
CA ARG A 247 11.68 -7.08 -12.90
C ARG A 247 12.89 -7.33 -13.77
N GLY A 248 14.05 -7.33 -13.15
CA GLY A 248 15.31 -7.67 -13.79
C GLY A 248 16.48 -7.32 -12.88
N LYS A 249 17.58 -8.00 -13.07
CA LYS A 249 18.82 -7.67 -12.34
C LYS A 249 19.24 -6.25 -12.65
N ILE A 250 19.45 -5.46 -11.63
CA ILE A 250 19.99 -4.09 -11.70
C ILE A 250 21.35 -4.12 -11.02
N ASP A 251 22.42 -3.89 -11.79
CA ASP A 251 23.77 -3.74 -11.25
C ASP A 251 24.02 -2.24 -11.01
N VAL A 252 24.52 -1.89 -9.83
CA VAL A 252 24.73 -0.51 -9.39
C VAL A 252 26.21 -0.24 -9.16
N LYS A 253 26.70 0.83 -9.77
CA LYS A 253 28.04 1.37 -9.52
C LYS A 253 27.93 2.79 -8.98
N VAL A 254 28.65 3.08 -7.90
CA VAL A 254 28.71 4.41 -7.31
C VAL A 254 30.09 5.01 -7.54
N GLU A 255 30.13 6.23 -8.09
CA GLU A 255 31.36 7.01 -8.25
C GLU A 255 31.32 8.24 -7.34
N GLY A 256 32.44 8.54 -6.70
CA GLY A 256 32.54 9.66 -5.75
C GLY A 256 31.89 9.44 -4.38
N GLY A 257 31.42 8.22 -4.12
CA GLY A 257 30.76 7.82 -2.87
C GLY A 257 30.98 6.34 -2.55
N ARG A 258 30.26 5.88 -1.53
CA ARG A 258 30.22 4.47 -1.14
C ARG A 258 28.76 3.99 -1.14
N LEU A 259 28.50 2.86 -1.77
CA LEU A 259 27.22 2.17 -1.63
C LEU A 259 27.09 1.67 -0.20
N LEU A 260 26.04 2.07 0.50
CA LEU A 260 25.79 1.68 1.89
C LEU A 260 24.83 0.50 2.01
N GLY A 261 23.92 0.37 1.03
CA GLY A 261 22.97 -0.73 0.94
C GLY A 261 22.23 -0.61 -0.38
N LEU A 262 21.67 -1.73 -0.84
CA LEU A 262 20.89 -1.81 -2.06
C LEU A 262 19.88 -2.96 -1.94
N GLY A 263 18.62 -2.72 -2.26
CA GLY A 263 17.64 -3.79 -2.22
C GLY A 263 16.21 -3.34 -2.46
N HIS A 264 15.31 -4.26 -2.28
CA HIS A 264 13.87 -4.08 -2.45
C HIS A 264 13.10 -4.44 -1.16
N ALA A 265 11.83 -4.06 -1.09
CA ALA A 265 11.00 -4.21 0.10
C ALA A 265 10.28 -5.58 0.22
N CYS A 266 10.57 -6.56 -0.64
CA CYS A 266 9.96 -7.88 -0.50
C CYS A 266 10.34 -8.49 0.86
N PRO A 267 9.37 -8.96 1.67
CA PRO A 267 9.66 -9.64 2.93
C PRO A 267 10.52 -10.90 2.78
N PHE A 268 10.47 -11.54 1.60
CA PHE A 268 11.35 -12.62 1.22
C PHE A 268 12.49 -12.09 0.35
N ASN A 269 13.70 -11.99 0.92
CA ASN A 269 14.89 -11.46 0.26
C ASN A 269 16.12 -12.28 0.65
N LYS A 270 16.49 -13.26 -0.17
CA LYS A 270 17.66 -14.12 0.07
C LYS A 270 18.98 -13.42 -0.10
N ASP A 271 19.04 -12.41 -0.96
CA ASP A 271 20.28 -11.73 -1.31
C ASP A 271 20.68 -10.67 -0.26
N GLY A 272 19.71 -10.24 0.57
CA GLY A 272 19.94 -9.19 1.55
C GLY A 272 20.15 -7.82 0.91
N TYR A 273 20.92 -6.95 1.58
CA TYR A 273 21.06 -5.53 1.21
C TYR A 273 22.51 -5.08 1.01
N ASN A 274 23.47 -5.99 1.05
CA ASN A 274 24.91 -5.66 1.01
C ASN A 274 25.59 -5.98 -0.34
N ASN A 275 24.79 -6.21 -1.39
CA ASN A 275 25.28 -6.48 -2.73
C ASN A 275 25.34 -5.18 -3.56
N ASP A 276 26.05 -5.24 -4.69
CA ASP A 276 26.04 -4.18 -5.72
C ASP A 276 25.01 -4.46 -6.83
N TYR A 277 24.13 -5.41 -6.61
CA TYR A 277 23.01 -5.73 -7.50
C TYR A 277 21.73 -5.98 -6.69
N THR A 278 20.61 -5.77 -7.34
CA THR A 278 19.26 -6.10 -6.84
C THR A 278 18.31 -6.42 -8.00
N ASP A 279 17.14 -6.91 -7.72
CA ASP A 279 15.99 -6.76 -8.61
C ASP A 279 14.97 -5.79 -7.97
N THR A 280 13.71 -5.82 -8.39
CA THR A 280 12.67 -4.93 -7.87
C THR A 280 11.51 -5.71 -7.26
N TYR A 281 10.87 -5.08 -6.29
CA TYR A 281 9.60 -5.54 -5.72
C TYR A 281 8.49 -4.57 -6.12
N TYR A 282 7.51 -5.06 -6.88
CA TYR A 282 6.50 -4.22 -7.55
C TYR A 282 7.10 -3.04 -8.32
N GLY A 283 8.18 -3.32 -9.06
CA GLY A 283 8.84 -2.34 -9.92
C GLY A 283 9.76 -1.36 -9.20
N ARG A 284 10.07 -1.56 -7.91
CA ARG A 284 10.80 -0.60 -7.08
C ARG A 284 11.93 -1.23 -6.26
N ALA A 285 13.03 -0.47 -6.11
CA ALA A 285 14.16 -0.74 -5.21
C ALA A 285 14.77 0.58 -4.71
N LEU A 286 15.68 0.48 -3.74
CA LEU A 286 16.39 1.62 -3.15
C LEU A 286 17.86 1.27 -2.94
#